data_0d98275944c3a11dda56dce520132020
#
_entry.id   0d98275944c3a11dda56dce520132020
#
_cell.length_a   1.000
_cell.length_b   1.000
_cell.length_c   1.000
_cell.angle_alpha   90.00
_cell.angle_beta   90.00
_cell.angle_gamma   90.00
#
_symmetry.space_group_name_H-M   'P 1'
#
loop_
_entity.id
_entity.type
_entity.pdbx_description
1 polymer ?
#
loop_
_entity_poly.entity_id
_entity_poly.type
_entity_poly.pdbx_seq_one_letter_code
_entity_poly.pdbx_strand_id
1 'polypeptide(L)'
;MKNYKAYLIDLDGTMYKGNEEIDGASQFISYLNNQNIPHLYVTNNSTKEPEEVASKLNTMGIVAQADEVVTSALATAEFIAEESPGATVYMLGGSGLSNALTAQGLVLKDDEFVDYVVVGLDEQVTYEKLSTATLGVRNGAKFISTNQDVSIPKERGFLPGNGAITSVVSVSTGVQPVFIGKPEPIIMNKALEILDLDRSDVAMVGDLYDTDIMSGINVDIDTIHVQTGVTTKEEIEKKSVPPTYTFKDLNEVIKELEK
;
A
#
# COMPACT_ATOMS: atom_id res chain seq x y z
N MET A 1 -24.61 -7.96 -6.13
CA MET A 1 -23.26 -7.50 -6.54
C MET A 1 -22.73 -8.41 -7.65
N LYS A 2 -21.81 -7.94 -8.51
CA LYS A 2 -21.09 -8.79 -9.48
C LYS A 2 -20.20 -9.80 -8.74
N ASN A 3 -20.10 -11.02 -9.26
CA ASN A 3 -19.16 -12.02 -8.76
C ASN A 3 -17.79 -11.80 -9.40
N TYR A 4 -16.81 -11.45 -8.58
CA TYR A 4 -15.41 -11.27 -8.99
C TYR A 4 -14.66 -12.60 -8.84
N LYS A 5 -13.63 -12.78 -9.66
CA LYS A 5 -12.75 -13.96 -9.58
C LYS A 5 -11.62 -13.77 -8.56
N ALA A 6 -11.31 -12.53 -8.20
CA ALA A 6 -10.34 -12.23 -7.14
C ALA A 6 -10.60 -10.87 -6.49
N TYR A 7 -10.00 -10.66 -5.31
CA TYR A 7 -10.10 -9.42 -4.56
C TYR A 7 -8.71 -8.89 -4.18
N LEU A 8 -8.51 -7.58 -4.35
CA LEU A 8 -7.43 -6.82 -3.73
C LEU A 8 -8.01 -6.16 -2.48
N ILE A 9 -7.37 -6.31 -1.33
CA ILE A 9 -7.96 -5.97 -0.04
C ILE A 9 -6.99 -5.05 0.72
N ASP A 10 -7.45 -3.87 1.12
CA ASP A 10 -6.72 -3.02 2.04
C ASP A 10 -6.69 -3.62 3.46
N LEU A 11 -5.82 -3.11 4.31
CA LEU A 11 -5.60 -3.62 5.66
C LEU A 11 -6.12 -2.68 6.76
N ASP A 12 -5.48 -1.52 6.95
CA ASP A 12 -5.82 -0.60 8.05
C ASP A 12 -7.15 0.12 7.80
N GLY A 13 -8.15 -0.12 8.62
CA GLY A 13 -9.50 0.41 8.45
C GLY A 13 -10.46 -0.54 7.72
N THR A 14 -9.92 -1.57 7.05
CA THR A 14 -10.68 -2.58 6.30
C THR A 14 -10.66 -3.93 7.00
N MET A 15 -9.49 -4.47 7.32
CA MET A 15 -9.33 -5.78 7.96
C MET A 15 -9.11 -5.66 9.47
N TYR A 16 -8.41 -4.62 9.91
CA TYR A 16 -8.16 -4.36 11.33
C TYR A 16 -8.04 -2.85 11.61
N LYS A 17 -8.11 -2.48 12.89
CA LYS A 17 -7.81 -1.14 13.38
C LYS A 17 -6.80 -1.25 14.54
N GLY A 18 -5.58 -0.78 14.31
CA GLY A 18 -4.48 -0.99 15.25
C GLY A 18 -4.13 -2.48 15.40
N ASN A 19 -4.48 -3.06 16.56
CA ASN A 19 -4.27 -4.48 16.86
C ASN A 19 -5.57 -5.28 17.01
N GLU A 20 -6.70 -4.71 16.63
CA GLU A 20 -8.01 -5.33 16.75
C GLU A 20 -8.59 -5.63 15.38
N GLU A 21 -9.10 -6.85 15.19
CA GLU A 21 -9.84 -7.25 14.00
C GLU A 21 -11.09 -6.38 13.83
N ILE A 22 -11.38 -5.98 12.60
CA ILE A 22 -12.67 -5.40 12.24
C ILE A 22 -13.68 -6.52 12.04
N ASP A 23 -14.87 -6.37 12.65
CA ASP A 23 -15.93 -7.38 12.59
C ASP A 23 -16.29 -7.76 11.14
N GLY A 24 -16.27 -9.07 10.86
CA GLY A 24 -16.48 -9.63 9.53
C GLY A 24 -15.20 -9.88 8.71
N ALA A 25 -14.02 -9.43 9.16
CA ALA A 25 -12.79 -9.57 8.37
C ALA A 25 -12.34 -11.03 8.22
N SER A 26 -12.21 -11.77 9.34
CA SER A 26 -11.86 -13.20 9.28
C SER A 26 -12.93 -14.03 8.59
N GLN A 27 -14.22 -13.67 8.74
CA GLN A 27 -15.32 -14.33 8.06
C GLN A 27 -15.27 -14.10 6.55
N PHE A 28 -14.92 -12.88 6.10
CA PHE A 28 -14.79 -12.57 4.69
C PHE A 28 -13.67 -13.38 4.04
N ILE A 29 -12.50 -13.44 4.67
CA ILE A 29 -11.38 -14.27 4.17
C ILE A 29 -11.74 -15.76 4.19
N SER A 30 -12.39 -16.23 5.26
CA SER A 30 -12.89 -17.61 5.32
C SER A 30 -13.88 -17.93 4.20
N TYR A 31 -14.77 -16.99 3.87
CA TYR A 31 -15.69 -17.12 2.75
C TYR A 31 -14.92 -17.24 1.42
N LEU A 32 -13.97 -16.34 1.13
CA LEU A 32 -13.17 -16.37 -0.09
C LEU A 32 -12.41 -17.70 -0.22
N ASN A 33 -11.76 -18.15 0.85
CA ASN A 33 -11.01 -19.40 0.89
C ASN A 33 -11.91 -20.61 0.63
N ASN A 34 -13.10 -20.66 1.25
CA ASN A 34 -14.06 -21.75 1.05
C ASN A 34 -14.62 -21.80 -0.37
N GLN A 35 -14.69 -20.67 -1.05
CA GLN A 35 -15.10 -20.57 -2.46
C GLN A 35 -13.92 -20.71 -3.44
N ASN A 36 -12.69 -20.88 -2.94
CA ASN A 36 -11.45 -20.88 -3.73
C ASN A 36 -11.30 -19.60 -4.58
N ILE A 37 -11.67 -18.45 -4.02
CA ILE A 37 -11.51 -17.15 -4.66
C ILE A 37 -10.17 -16.53 -4.20
N PRO A 38 -9.19 -16.34 -5.10
CA PRO A 38 -7.91 -15.71 -4.77
C PRO A 38 -8.08 -14.30 -4.23
N HIS A 39 -7.20 -13.90 -3.34
CA HIS A 39 -7.14 -12.53 -2.86
C HIS A 39 -5.70 -12.13 -2.53
N LEU A 40 -5.42 -10.83 -2.60
CA LEU A 40 -4.16 -10.25 -2.15
C LEU A 40 -4.45 -9.09 -1.20
N TYR A 41 -3.66 -9.01 -0.15
CA TYR A 41 -3.63 -7.85 0.74
C TYR A 41 -2.69 -6.79 0.16
N VAL A 42 -3.20 -5.58 -0.10
CA VAL A 42 -2.44 -4.49 -0.71
C VAL A 42 -2.32 -3.31 0.26
N THR A 43 -1.12 -3.05 0.75
CA THR A 43 -0.89 -2.04 1.80
C THR A 43 0.17 -1.01 1.42
N ASN A 44 -0.06 0.26 1.80
CA ASN A 44 0.93 1.34 1.71
C ASN A 44 2.05 1.22 2.75
N ASN A 45 1.97 0.26 3.67
CA ASN A 45 3.01 0.04 4.67
C ASN A 45 4.33 -0.37 3.99
N SER A 46 5.41 0.38 4.26
CA SER A 46 6.76 0.11 3.77
C SER A 46 7.73 -0.31 4.89
N THR A 47 7.25 -0.40 6.14
CA THR A 47 8.11 -0.67 7.29
C THR A 47 8.22 -2.15 7.64
N LYS A 48 7.24 -2.95 7.19
CA LYS A 48 7.09 -4.37 7.50
C LYS A 48 7.33 -5.24 6.28
N GLU A 49 7.91 -6.41 6.52
CA GLU A 49 7.99 -7.47 5.51
C GLU A 49 6.65 -8.18 5.34
N PRO A 50 6.36 -8.82 4.19
CA PRO A 50 5.13 -9.59 3.97
C PRO A 50 4.88 -10.64 5.05
N GLU A 51 5.91 -11.32 5.54
CA GLU A 51 5.85 -12.32 6.61
C GLU A 51 5.36 -11.72 7.94
N GLU A 52 5.84 -10.51 8.29
CA GLU A 52 5.41 -9.81 9.50
C GLU A 52 3.93 -9.37 9.39
N VAL A 53 3.50 -8.92 8.19
CA VAL A 53 2.11 -8.54 7.94
C VAL A 53 1.21 -9.76 8.02
N ALA A 54 1.56 -10.87 7.35
CA ALA A 54 0.80 -12.12 7.41
C ALA A 54 0.74 -12.66 8.85
N SER A 55 1.86 -12.64 9.59
CA SER A 55 1.89 -13.05 11.01
C SER A 55 0.94 -12.18 11.85
N LYS A 56 0.93 -10.87 11.67
CA LYS A 56 -0.01 -9.96 12.36
C LYS A 56 -1.46 -10.34 12.06
N LEU A 57 -1.83 -10.55 10.81
CA LEU A 57 -3.19 -10.96 10.40
C LEU A 57 -3.58 -12.29 11.06
N ASN A 58 -2.70 -13.29 11.04
CA ASN A 58 -2.94 -14.59 11.66
C ASN A 58 -3.16 -14.51 13.17
N THR A 59 -2.47 -13.59 13.89
CA THR A 59 -2.73 -13.38 15.33
C THR A 59 -4.11 -12.84 15.62
N MET A 60 -4.75 -12.21 14.64
CA MET A 60 -6.12 -11.70 14.70
C MET A 60 -7.17 -12.70 14.18
N GLY A 61 -6.76 -13.92 13.79
CA GLY A 61 -7.66 -14.93 13.22
C GLY A 61 -7.94 -14.76 11.72
N ILE A 62 -7.29 -13.79 11.06
CA ILE A 62 -7.40 -13.55 9.62
C ILE A 62 -6.32 -14.37 8.93
N VAL A 63 -6.72 -15.42 8.19
CA VAL A 63 -5.76 -16.31 7.51
C VAL A 63 -5.03 -15.52 6.42
N ALA A 64 -3.70 -15.54 6.47
CA ALA A 64 -2.84 -14.87 5.50
C ALA A 64 -1.51 -15.61 5.33
N GLN A 65 -0.99 -15.62 4.10
CA GLN A 65 0.33 -16.09 3.73
C GLN A 65 1.18 -14.90 3.25
N ALA A 66 2.50 -15.01 3.33
CA ALA A 66 3.39 -13.92 2.93
C ALA A 66 3.26 -13.57 1.43
N ASP A 67 3.06 -14.57 0.58
CA ASP A 67 2.88 -14.42 -0.87
C ASP A 67 1.52 -13.80 -1.25
N GLU A 68 0.58 -13.70 -0.31
CA GLU A 68 -0.69 -12.97 -0.47
C GLU A 68 -0.56 -11.48 -0.11
N VAL A 69 0.63 -11.00 0.33
CA VAL A 69 0.82 -9.63 0.83
C VAL A 69 1.67 -8.81 -0.14
N VAL A 70 1.09 -7.76 -0.69
CA VAL A 70 1.77 -6.78 -1.54
C VAL A 70 1.95 -5.48 -0.75
N THR A 71 3.20 -5.21 -0.34
CA THR A 71 3.55 -3.97 0.37
C THR A 71 4.07 -2.92 -0.59
N SER A 72 3.97 -1.64 -0.23
CA SER A 72 4.58 -0.57 -1.02
C SER A 72 6.11 -0.68 -1.08
N ALA A 73 6.75 -1.30 -0.08
CA ALA A 73 8.19 -1.59 -0.10
C ALA A 73 8.55 -2.60 -1.20
N LEU A 74 7.81 -3.71 -1.27
CA LEU A 74 8.00 -4.75 -2.29
C LEU A 74 7.81 -4.16 -3.70
N ALA A 75 6.67 -3.50 -3.93
CA ALA A 75 6.38 -2.87 -5.22
C ALA A 75 7.43 -1.82 -5.62
N THR A 76 8.00 -1.07 -4.64
CA THR A 76 9.07 -0.11 -4.90
C THR A 76 10.36 -0.81 -5.36
N ALA A 77 10.74 -1.88 -4.67
CA ALA A 77 11.96 -2.61 -4.99
C ALA A 77 11.88 -3.26 -6.38
N GLU A 78 10.75 -3.88 -6.70
CA GLU A 78 10.50 -4.48 -8.01
C GLU A 78 10.49 -3.43 -9.13
N PHE A 79 9.78 -2.31 -8.93
CA PHE A 79 9.74 -1.20 -9.89
C PHE A 79 11.15 -0.70 -10.26
N ILE A 80 12.03 -0.52 -9.26
CA ILE A 80 13.42 -0.08 -9.51
C ILE A 80 14.23 -1.17 -10.20
N ALA A 81 14.12 -2.42 -9.75
CA ALA A 81 14.89 -3.54 -10.29
C ALA A 81 14.51 -3.85 -11.76
N GLU A 82 13.24 -3.71 -12.12
CA GLU A 82 12.78 -3.84 -13.51
C GLU A 82 13.34 -2.74 -14.42
N GLU A 83 13.39 -1.50 -13.92
CA GLU A 83 13.94 -0.37 -14.69
C GLU A 83 15.47 -0.37 -14.75
N SER A 84 16.14 -0.71 -13.64
CA SER A 84 17.60 -0.59 -13.47
C SER A 84 18.14 -1.71 -12.57
N PRO A 85 18.33 -2.93 -13.09
CA PRO A 85 18.86 -4.04 -12.31
C PRO A 85 20.23 -3.72 -11.71
N GLY A 86 20.39 -3.97 -10.40
CA GLY A 86 21.64 -3.71 -9.68
C GLY A 86 21.94 -2.25 -9.37
N ALA A 87 20.96 -1.35 -9.56
CA ALA A 87 21.12 0.08 -9.27
C ALA A 87 21.51 0.34 -7.81
N THR A 88 22.25 1.43 -7.60
CA THR A 88 22.61 1.93 -6.28
C THR A 88 21.50 2.79 -5.71
N VAL A 89 21.18 2.60 -4.41
CA VAL A 89 20.05 3.24 -3.74
C VAL A 89 20.48 3.84 -2.41
N TYR A 90 20.20 5.11 -2.20
CA TYR A 90 20.11 5.70 -0.87
C TYR A 90 18.66 5.66 -0.41
N MET A 91 18.40 5.16 0.79
CA MET A 91 17.04 5.06 1.31
C MET A 91 16.85 5.74 2.65
N LEU A 92 15.68 6.35 2.83
CA LEU A 92 15.06 6.60 4.13
C LEU A 92 13.98 5.55 4.34
N GLY A 93 13.98 4.87 5.49
CA GLY A 93 12.98 3.82 5.73
C GLY A 93 13.43 2.79 6.77
N GLY A 94 12.56 1.85 7.06
CA GLY A 94 12.80 0.74 7.97
C GLY A 94 13.32 -0.53 7.28
N SER A 95 13.41 -1.61 8.07
CA SER A 95 13.91 -2.93 7.61
C SER A 95 13.08 -3.52 6.47
N GLY A 96 11.75 -3.35 6.48
CA GLY A 96 10.90 -3.85 5.40
C GLY A 96 11.31 -3.31 4.03
N LEU A 97 11.65 -2.01 3.94
CA LEU A 97 12.12 -1.42 2.69
C LEU A 97 13.54 -1.87 2.34
N SER A 98 14.47 -1.86 3.31
CA SER A 98 15.85 -2.27 3.04
C SER A 98 15.94 -3.72 2.58
N ASN A 99 15.18 -4.61 3.19
CA ASN A 99 15.17 -6.03 2.84
C ASN A 99 14.52 -6.25 1.45
N ALA A 100 13.43 -5.55 1.14
CA ALA A 100 12.81 -5.62 -0.18
C ALA A 100 13.79 -5.17 -1.29
N LEU A 101 14.46 -4.01 -1.12
CA LEU A 101 15.44 -3.50 -2.09
C LEU A 101 16.62 -4.48 -2.28
N THR A 102 17.16 -5.00 -1.18
CA THR A 102 18.29 -5.95 -1.22
C THR A 102 17.88 -7.29 -1.87
N ALA A 103 16.70 -7.80 -1.57
CA ALA A 103 16.18 -9.04 -2.15
C ALA A 103 16.05 -8.96 -3.68
N GLN A 104 15.79 -7.78 -4.22
CA GLN A 104 15.76 -7.51 -5.67
C GLN A 104 17.14 -7.22 -6.28
N GLY A 105 18.24 -7.41 -5.50
CA GLY A 105 19.61 -7.24 -5.96
C GLY A 105 20.05 -5.78 -6.10
N LEU A 106 19.31 -4.83 -5.52
CA LEU A 106 19.71 -3.42 -5.49
C LEU A 106 20.78 -3.19 -4.42
N VAL A 107 21.67 -2.23 -4.66
CA VAL A 107 22.84 -1.98 -3.81
C VAL A 107 22.59 -0.75 -2.93
N LEU A 108 22.39 -0.97 -1.64
CA LEU A 108 22.22 0.13 -0.69
C LEU A 108 23.56 0.84 -0.43
N LYS A 109 23.52 2.17 -0.39
CA LYS A 109 24.64 3.04 -0.03
C LYS A 109 24.24 4.08 1.01
N ASP A 110 25.23 4.54 1.77
CA ASP A 110 25.05 5.57 2.82
C ASP A 110 25.49 6.97 2.37
N ASP A 111 25.73 7.17 1.06
CA ASP A 111 26.16 8.43 0.46
C ASP A 111 25.19 8.94 -0.61
N GLU A 112 25.38 10.19 -1.06
CA GLU A 112 24.54 10.86 -2.05
C GLU A 112 24.88 10.52 -3.52
N PHE A 113 25.86 9.65 -3.77
CA PHE A 113 26.28 9.28 -5.14
C PHE A 113 25.63 7.95 -5.54
N VAL A 114 24.36 8.02 -5.84
CA VAL A 114 23.46 6.89 -6.11
C VAL A 114 22.60 7.13 -7.34
N ASP A 115 22.06 6.03 -7.88
CA ASP A 115 21.13 6.09 -9.01
C ASP A 115 19.71 6.49 -8.57
N TYR A 116 19.33 6.07 -7.36
CA TYR A 116 18.00 6.32 -6.78
C TYR A 116 18.08 6.82 -5.35
N VAL A 117 17.20 7.77 -5.02
CA VAL A 117 16.85 8.12 -3.64
C VAL A 117 15.42 7.62 -3.39
N VAL A 118 15.27 6.73 -2.42
CA VAL A 118 13.98 6.14 -2.05
C VAL A 118 13.58 6.61 -0.67
N VAL A 119 12.39 7.18 -0.55
CA VAL A 119 11.81 7.60 0.74
C VAL A 119 10.64 6.70 1.11
N GLY A 120 10.81 5.96 2.19
CA GLY A 120 9.79 5.25 2.93
C GLY A 120 9.68 5.81 4.35
N LEU A 121 8.70 5.33 5.12
CA LEU A 121 8.53 5.78 6.50
C LEU A 121 9.74 5.39 7.36
N ASP A 122 10.46 6.41 7.83
CA ASP A 122 11.59 6.29 8.77
C ASP A 122 11.25 6.99 10.09
N GLU A 123 10.89 6.22 11.12
CA GLU A 123 10.61 6.76 12.47
C GLU A 123 11.87 7.28 13.18
N GLN A 124 13.07 7.03 12.62
CA GLN A 124 14.36 7.48 13.11
C GLN A 124 15.02 8.48 12.14
N VAL A 125 14.22 9.21 11.37
CA VAL A 125 14.72 10.22 10.44
C VAL A 125 15.50 11.31 11.18
N THR A 126 16.63 11.71 10.61
CA THR A 126 17.49 12.79 11.14
C THR A 126 17.72 13.83 10.05
N TYR A 127 18.21 15.02 10.47
CA TYR A 127 18.58 16.07 9.53
C TYR A 127 19.66 15.59 8.54
N GLU A 128 20.66 14.81 9.02
CA GLU A 128 21.72 14.25 8.18
C GLU A 128 21.16 13.30 7.11
N LYS A 129 20.29 12.39 7.50
CA LYS A 129 19.62 11.51 6.54
C LYS A 129 18.85 12.28 5.46
N LEU A 130 18.11 13.32 5.87
CA LEU A 130 17.38 14.18 4.93
C LEU A 130 18.31 14.98 4.03
N SER A 131 19.47 15.42 4.57
CA SER A 131 20.49 16.13 3.80
C SER A 131 21.09 15.24 2.71
N THR A 132 21.48 14.01 3.04
CA THR A 132 22.01 13.03 2.07
C THR A 132 20.98 12.74 1.00
N ALA A 133 19.71 12.48 1.35
CA ALA A 133 18.63 12.30 0.37
C ALA A 133 18.48 13.52 -0.55
N THR A 134 18.48 14.73 0.02
CA THR A 134 18.38 16.00 -0.74
C THR A 134 19.54 16.15 -1.71
N LEU A 135 20.77 15.88 -1.27
CA LEU A 135 21.97 15.96 -2.11
C LEU A 135 21.92 14.89 -3.22
N GLY A 136 21.50 13.67 -2.91
CA GLY A 136 21.36 12.62 -3.92
C GLY A 136 20.40 13.02 -5.04
N VAL A 137 19.23 13.56 -4.71
CA VAL A 137 18.26 14.05 -5.72
C VAL A 137 18.87 15.21 -6.51
N ARG A 138 19.59 16.15 -5.87
CA ARG A 138 20.25 17.28 -6.54
C ARG A 138 21.41 16.83 -7.45
N ASN A 139 22.05 15.70 -7.13
CA ASN A 139 23.11 15.09 -7.95
C ASN A 139 22.53 14.31 -9.14
N GLY A 140 21.20 14.24 -9.27
CA GLY A 140 20.52 13.64 -10.41
C GLY A 140 19.99 12.23 -10.18
N ALA A 141 20.01 11.72 -8.94
CA ALA A 141 19.36 10.47 -8.59
C ALA A 141 17.85 10.55 -8.86
N LYS A 142 17.25 9.46 -9.36
CA LYS A 142 15.80 9.37 -9.48
C LYS A 142 15.15 9.35 -8.11
N PHE A 143 14.12 10.16 -7.92
CA PHE A 143 13.44 10.33 -6.64
C PHE A 143 12.16 9.48 -6.60
N ILE A 144 12.12 8.50 -5.70
CA ILE A 144 11.00 7.56 -5.48
C ILE A 144 10.48 7.74 -4.06
N SER A 145 9.17 7.62 -3.87
CA SER A 145 8.55 7.54 -2.55
C SER A 145 7.59 6.36 -2.48
N THR A 146 7.67 5.59 -1.40
CA THR A 146 6.86 4.37 -1.25
C THR A 146 5.36 4.64 -1.19
N ASN A 147 4.93 5.79 -0.65
CA ASN A 147 3.54 6.26 -0.63
C ASN A 147 3.46 7.75 -0.30
N GLN A 148 2.28 8.33 -0.47
CA GLN A 148 2.03 9.77 -0.23
C GLN A 148 1.25 10.06 1.06
N ASP A 149 1.10 9.10 1.96
CA ASP A 149 0.32 9.23 3.19
C ASP A 149 0.90 10.32 4.09
N VAL A 150 0.19 11.43 4.24
CA VAL A 150 0.68 12.61 4.98
C VAL A 150 0.76 12.34 6.47
N SER A 151 -0.16 11.53 6.99
CA SER A 151 -0.23 11.18 8.41
C SER A 151 -0.62 9.72 8.60
N ILE A 152 -0.18 9.14 9.71
CA ILE A 152 -0.52 7.77 10.11
C ILE A 152 -1.17 7.79 11.49
N PRO A 153 -2.24 7.02 11.71
CA PRO A 153 -2.85 6.88 13.03
C PRO A 153 -1.95 6.02 13.94
N LYS A 154 -1.71 6.50 15.14
CA LYS A 154 -1.00 5.80 16.22
C LYS A 154 -1.77 6.00 17.53
N GLU A 155 -1.42 5.28 18.60
CA GLU A 155 -2.05 5.41 19.92
C GLU A 155 -2.02 6.85 20.46
N ARG A 156 -0.99 7.62 20.14
CA ARG A 156 -0.81 9.03 20.56
C ARG A 156 -1.58 10.03 19.70
N GLY A 157 -2.25 9.59 18.64
CA GLY A 157 -2.91 10.43 17.64
C GLY A 157 -2.29 10.30 16.25
N PHE A 158 -2.57 11.25 15.36
CA PHE A 158 -2.00 11.26 14.02
C PHE A 158 -0.55 11.76 14.05
N LEU A 159 0.37 10.92 13.59
CA LEU A 159 1.79 11.25 13.47
C LEU A 159 2.16 11.47 12.00
N PRO A 160 3.30 12.15 11.70
CA PRO A 160 3.75 12.33 10.32
C PRO A 160 3.90 10.99 9.60
N GLY A 161 3.29 10.87 8.44
CA GLY A 161 3.42 9.74 7.53
C GLY A 161 4.60 9.91 6.57
N ASN A 162 4.74 8.95 5.65
CA ASN A 162 5.81 8.96 4.66
C ASN A 162 5.75 10.18 3.73
N GLY A 163 4.53 10.59 3.32
CA GLY A 163 4.35 11.79 2.50
C GLY A 163 4.89 13.06 3.15
N ALA A 164 4.79 13.19 4.49
CA ALA A 164 5.37 14.31 5.22
C ALA A 164 6.91 14.29 5.17
N ILE A 165 7.54 13.11 5.35
CA ILE A 165 9.01 12.96 5.22
C ILE A 165 9.44 13.26 3.78
N THR A 166 8.75 12.71 2.80
CA THR A 166 8.97 12.93 1.37
C THR A 166 8.90 14.43 1.02
N SER A 167 7.95 15.16 1.63
CA SER A 167 7.78 16.59 1.37
C SER A 167 9.00 17.42 1.74
N VAL A 168 9.78 17.01 2.74
CA VAL A 168 11.03 17.71 3.11
C VAL A 168 12.03 17.66 1.96
N VAL A 169 12.21 16.50 1.33
CA VAL A 169 13.13 16.32 0.19
C VAL A 169 12.56 17.03 -1.05
N SER A 170 11.27 16.86 -1.36
CA SER A 170 10.67 17.49 -2.55
C SER A 170 10.68 19.04 -2.47
N VAL A 171 10.37 19.61 -1.32
CA VAL A 171 10.43 21.07 -1.12
C VAL A 171 11.89 21.58 -1.19
N SER A 172 12.83 20.84 -0.59
CA SER A 172 14.25 21.25 -0.59
C SER A 172 14.88 21.19 -1.97
N THR A 173 14.45 20.27 -2.83
CA THR A 173 15.04 20.04 -4.17
C THR A 173 14.26 20.72 -5.30
N GLY A 174 12.96 20.93 -5.11
CA GLY A 174 12.00 21.31 -6.16
C GLY A 174 11.62 20.15 -7.08
N VAL A 175 12.05 18.91 -6.77
CA VAL A 175 11.75 17.69 -7.54
C VAL A 175 10.62 16.92 -6.87
N GLN A 176 9.62 16.49 -7.66
CA GLN A 176 8.58 15.60 -7.17
C GLN A 176 9.00 14.14 -7.34
N PRO A 177 8.73 13.27 -6.36
CA PRO A 177 9.01 11.84 -6.49
C PRO A 177 8.01 11.14 -7.42
N VAL A 178 8.39 9.97 -7.92
CA VAL A 178 7.42 8.97 -8.36
C VAL A 178 6.90 8.25 -7.11
N PHE A 179 5.61 8.33 -6.86
CA PHE A 179 4.95 7.58 -5.80
C PHE A 179 4.58 6.18 -6.28
N ILE A 180 4.73 5.18 -5.42
CA ILE A 180 4.51 3.76 -5.77
C ILE A 180 3.20 3.24 -5.22
N GLY A 181 2.92 3.51 -3.94
CA GLY A 181 1.75 3.01 -3.21
C GLY A 181 0.42 3.63 -3.67
N LYS A 182 -0.68 3.07 -3.20
CA LYS A 182 -2.03 3.60 -3.44
C LYS A 182 -2.10 5.11 -3.16
N PRO A 183 -2.80 5.91 -3.97
CA PRO A 183 -3.69 5.54 -5.07
C PRO A 183 -2.99 5.34 -6.43
N GLU A 184 -1.66 5.36 -6.46
CA GLU A 184 -0.92 5.24 -7.72
C GLU A 184 -1.08 3.85 -8.36
N PRO A 185 -1.04 3.76 -9.69
CA PRO A 185 -1.30 2.51 -10.40
C PRO A 185 -0.18 1.46 -10.24
N ILE A 186 1.03 1.84 -9.81
CA ILE A 186 2.20 0.97 -9.81
C ILE A 186 1.98 -0.25 -8.90
N ILE A 187 1.65 -0.05 -7.62
CA ILE A 187 1.39 -1.14 -6.68
C ILE A 187 0.19 -2.00 -7.12
N MET A 188 -0.84 -1.38 -7.69
CA MET A 188 -2.04 -2.08 -8.14
C MET A 188 -1.78 -2.94 -9.38
N ASN A 189 -1.00 -2.43 -10.34
CA ASN A 189 -0.60 -3.21 -11.51
C ASN A 189 0.23 -4.42 -11.09
N LYS A 190 1.13 -4.27 -10.10
CA LYS A 190 1.88 -5.38 -9.56
C LYS A 190 0.99 -6.45 -8.92
N ALA A 191 0.00 -6.04 -8.13
CA ALA A 191 -0.96 -6.97 -7.55
C ALA A 191 -1.81 -7.69 -8.64
N LEU A 192 -2.19 -6.99 -9.71
CA LEU A 192 -2.90 -7.56 -10.85
C LEU A 192 -2.04 -8.56 -11.65
N GLU A 193 -0.74 -8.29 -11.80
CA GLU A 193 0.21 -9.23 -12.43
C GLU A 193 0.33 -10.53 -11.63
N ILE A 194 0.38 -10.46 -10.30
CA ILE A 194 0.42 -11.66 -9.43
C ILE A 194 -0.86 -12.51 -9.60
N LEU A 195 -2.02 -11.86 -9.72
CA LEU A 195 -3.29 -12.56 -9.90
C LEU A 195 -3.45 -13.20 -11.30
N ASP A 196 -2.79 -12.64 -12.32
CA ASP A 196 -2.90 -13.07 -13.74
C ASP A 196 -4.36 -13.18 -14.21
N LEU A 197 -5.17 -12.16 -13.88
CA LEU A 197 -6.59 -12.07 -14.21
C LEU A 197 -6.91 -10.78 -14.97
N ASP A 198 -7.99 -10.82 -15.76
CA ASP A 198 -8.52 -9.63 -16.39
C ASP A 198 -9.01 -8.63 -15.34
N ARG A 199 -8.73 -7.34 -15.53
CA ARG A 199 -9.14 -6.27 -14.61
C ARG A 199 -10.64 -6.29 -14.31
N SER A 200 -11.46 -6.64 -15.30
CA SER A 200 -12.92 -6.79 -15.12
C SER A 200 -13.30 -7.90 -14.13
N ASP A 201 -12.43 -8.84 -13.82
CA ASP A 201 -12.68 -9.96 -12.92
C ASP A 201 -12.19 -9.71 -11.48
N VAL A 202 -11.58 -8.53 -11.21
CA VAL A 202 -11.01 -8.17 -9.93
C VAL A 202 -11.73 -6.97 -9.32
N ALA A 203 -11.83 -6.92 -8.00
CA ALA A 203 -12.32 -5.74 -7.27
C ALA A 203 -11.35 -5.34 -6.16
N MET A 204 -11.20 -4.01 -5.93
CA MET A 204 -10.51 -3.44 -4.78
C MET A 204 -11.48 -3.20 -3.63
N VAL A 205 -11.17 -3.73 -2.45
CA VAL A 205 -11.93 -3.53 -1.20
C VAL A 205 -11.13 -2.64 -0.26
N GLY A 206 -11.73 -1.54 0.20
CA GLY A 206 -11.05 -0.61 1.10
C GLY A 206 -12.01 0.38 1.77
N ASP A 207 -11.51 1.09 2.78
CA ASP A 207 -12.28 2.07 3.56
C ASP A 207 -11.95 3.52 3.22
N LEU A 208 -10.74 3.78 2.71
CA LEU A 208 -10.27 5.13 2.42
C LEU A 208 -10.42 5.45 0.92
N TYR A 209 -11.30 6.41 0.63
CA TYR A 209 -11.58 6.79 -0.76
C TYR A 209 -10.33 7.26 -1.50
N ASP A 210 -9.55 8.18 -0.90
CA ASP A 210 -8.46 8.87 -1.61
C ASP A 210 -7.23 7.97 -1.86
N THR A 211 -7.17 6.80 -1.26
CA THR A 211 -6.15 5.76 -1.51
C THR A 211 -6.76 4.52 -2.16
N ASP A 212 -7.63 3.79 -1.46
CA ASP A 212 -8.08 2.47 -1.89
C ASP A 212 -9.02 2.54 -3.08
N ILE A 213 -10.07 3.36 -2.96
CA ILE A 213 -11.07 3.48 -4.02
C ILE A 213 -10.45 4.12 -5.25
N MET A 214 -9.68 5.20 -5.06
CA MET A 214 -8.96 5.84 -6.16
C MET A 214 -7.94 4.91 -6.82
N SER A 215 -7.28 4.03 -6.06
CA SER A 215 -6.33 3.07 -6.65
C SER A 215 -7.02 2.08 -7.61
N GLY A 216 -8.20 1.60 -7.24
CA GLY A 216 -9.01 0.76 -8.14
C GLY A 216 -9.49 1.52 -9.37
N ILE A 217 -9.99 2.75 -9.18
CA ILE A 217 -10.43 3.62 -10.29
C ILE A 217 -9.25 3.89 -11.26
N ASN A 218 -8.06 4.19 -10.74
CA ASN A 218 -6.88 4.54 -11.54
C ASN A 218 -6.33 3.36 -12.38
N VAL A 219 -6.74 2.13 -12.07
CA VAL A 219 -6.39 0.93 -12.86
C VAL A 219 -7.60 0.27 -13.52
N ASP A 220 -8.73 0.95 -13.59
CA ASP A 220 -9.97 0.49 -14.23
C ASP A 220 -10.50 -0.85 -13.68
N ILE A 221 -10.46 -1.05 -12.35
CA ILE A 221 -11.14 -2.16 -11.67
C ILE A 221 -12.31 -1.66 -10.83
N ASP A 222 -13.29 -2.53 -10.61
CA ASP A 222 -14.42 -2.23 -9.73
C ASP A 222 -13.94 -2.05 -8.28
N THR A 223 -14.65 -1.21 -7.51
CA THR A 223 -14.29 -0.85 -6.14
C THR A 223 -15.43 -1.09 -5.17
N ILE A 224 -15.09 -1.61 -4.00
CA ILE A 224 -16.00 -1.91 -2.90
C ILE A 224 -15.56 -1.10 -1.69
N HIS A 225 -16.29 -0.04 -1.39
CA HIS A 225 -16.05 0.76 -0.20
C HIS A 225 -16.76 0.15 1.01
N VAL A 226 -16.04 -0.01 2.14
CA VAL A 226 -16.59 -0.41 3.44
C VAL A 226 -16.46 0.75 4.43
N GLN A 227 -17.51 1.01 5.20
CA GLN A 227 -17.62 2.18 6.11
C GLN A 227 -17.03 1.87 7.50
N THR A 228 -16.00 1.03 7.55
CA THR A 228 -15.37 0.58 8.81
C THR A 228 -14.20 1.46 9.25
N GLY A 229 -13.69 2.32 8.37
CA GLY A 229 -12.50 3.10 8.63
C GLY A 229 -12.71 4.61 8.49
N VAL A 230 -11.99 5.25 7.55
CA VAL A 230 -11.80 6.71 7.52
C VAL A 230 -12.90 7.44 6.75
N THR A 231 -13.22 7.02 5.52
CA THR A 231 -14.15 7.77 4.66
C THR A 231 -15.60 7.44 5.01
N THR A 232 -16.37 8.46 5.36
CA THR A 232 -17.80 8.31 5.70
C THR A 232 -18.68 8.21 4.46
N LYS A 233 -19.91 7.72 4.64
CA LYS A 233 -20.90 7.66 3.56
C LYS A 233 -21.21 9.04 2.99
N GLU A 234 -21.32 10.05 3.84
CA GLU A 234 -21.61 11.43 3.45
C GLU A 234 -20.46 12.05 2.63
N GLU A 235 -19.24 11.60 2.84
CA GLU A 235 -18.08 12.00 2.02
C GLU A 235 -18.10 11.31 0.66
N ILE A 236 -18.43 10.02 0.62
CA ILE A 236 -18.58 9.25 -0.63
C ILE A 236 -19.66 9.88 -1.53
N GLU A 237 -20.80 10.29 -0.96
CA GLU A 237 -21.90 10.91 -1.74
C GLU A 237 -21.50 12.23 -2.41
N LYS A 238 -20.41 12.87 -1.98
CA LYS A 238 -19.86 14.12 -2.55
C LYS A 238 -18.80 13.89 -3.61
N LYS A 239 -18.32 12.66 -3.78
CA LYS A 239 -17.27 12.34 -4.75
C LYS A 239 -17.82 12.34 -6.18
N SER A 240 -17.06 12.90 -7.10
CA SER A 240 -17.44 12.97 -8.53
C SER A 240 -17.47 11.60 -9.20
N VAL A 241 -16.63 10.68 -8.76
CA VAL A 241 -16.60 9.30 -9.21
C VAL A 241 -16.85 8.41 -7.99
N PRO A 242 -18.07 7.89 -7.81
CA PRO A 242 -18.36 7.05 -6.65
C PRO A 242 -17.69 5.67 -6.78
N PRO A 243 -17.49 4.94 -5.65
CA PRO A 243 -17.14 3.52 -5.71
C PRO A 243 -18.22 2.73 -6.45
N THR A 244 -17.85 1.57 -7.02
CA THR A 244 -18.83 0.67 -7.69
C THR A 244 -19.88 0.18 -6.70
N TYR A 245 -19.45 -0.16 -5.48
CA TYR A 245 -20.33 -0.54 -4.37
C TYR A 245 -19.90 0.13 -3.08
N THR A 246 -20.88 0.36 -2.18
CA THR A 246 -20.63 0.83 -0.81
C THR A 246 -21.43 -0.03 0.16
N PHE A 247 -20.76 -0.60 1.15
CA PHE A 247 -21.34 -1.42 2.21
C PHE A 247 -20.98 -0.86 3.58
N LYS A 248 -21.78 -1.21 4.58
CA LYS A 248 -21.49 -0.82 5.95
C LYS A 248 -20.23 -1.48 6.48
N ASP A 249 -20.07 -2.77 6.21
CA ASP A 249 -19.00 -3.63 6.70
C ASP A 249 -18.82 -4.87 5.79
N LEU A 250 -17.83 -5.68 6.09
CA LEU A 250 -17.54 -6.91 5.34
C LEU A 250 -18.64 -7.99 5.50
N ASN A 251 -19.41 -7.97 6.59
CA ASN A 251 -20.56 -8.88 6.75
C ASN A 251 -21.66 -8.59 5.73
N GLU A 252 -21.87 -7.32 5.35
CA GLU A 252 -22.79 -6.98 4.25
C GLU A 252 -22.25 -7.43 2.90
N VAL A 253 -20.93 -7.32 2.67
CA VAL A 253 -20.29 -7.85 1.45
C VAL A 253 -20.53 -9.35 1.31
N ILE A 254 -20.28 -10.13 2.39
CA ILE A 254 -20.52 -11.58 2.40
C ILE A 254 -21.99 -11.91 2.05
N LYS A 255 -22.95 -11.25 2.72
CA LYS A 255 -24.39 -11.45 2.45
C LYS A 255 -24.78 -11.17 1.00
N GLU A 256 -24.06 -10.24 0.35
CA GLU A 256 -24.33 -9.91 -1.05
C GLU A 256 -23.72 -10.93 -2.00
N LEU A 257 -22.58 -11.55 -1.63
CA LEU A 257 -21.94 -12.63 -2.38
C LEU A 257 -22.67 -13.97 -2.30
N GLU A 258 -23.45 -14.20 -1.22
CA GLU A 258 -24.22 -15.41 -1.01
C GLU A 258 -25.57 -15.44 -1.76
N LYS A 259 -25.96 -14.33 -2.42
CA LYS A 259 -27.18 -14.23 -3.24
C LYS A 259 -27.00 -14.81 -4.63
#